data_64ed84e2437674e715b663d99f4c3181
#
_entry.id   64ed84e2437674e715b663d99f4c3181
#
_cell.length_a   1.000
_cell.length_b   1.000
_cell.length_c   1.000
_cell.angle_alpha   90.00
_cell.angle_beta   90.00
_cell.angle_gamma   90.00
#
_symmetry.space_group_name_H-M   'P 1'
#
loop_
_entity.id
_entity.type
_entity.pdbx_description
1 polymer ?
#
loop_
_entity_poly.entity_id
_entity_poly.type
_entity_poly.pdbx_seq_one_letter_code
_entity_poly.pdbx_strand_id
1 'polypeptide(L)' 'MRDGIPVTSFAVQDIDADYERLKQHGVTFTQEPVSMGPVTTAVFDDTCGNLIQIAQPMHRH' A
#
# COMPACT_ATOMS: atom_id res chain seq x y z
N MET A 1 -3.02 17.57 12.43
CA MET A 1 -2.66 17.05 12.01
C MET A 1 -3.01 15.98 11.47
N ARG A 2 -2.67 15.39 10.73
CA ARG A 2 -3.08 14.47 10.04
C ARG A 2 -2.30 13.37 10.25
N ASP A 3 -2.16 12.76 11.26
CA ASP A 3 -1.43 11.63 11.49
C ASP A 3 -2.03 10.48 10.84
N GLY A 4 -1.31 9.63 10.27
CA GLY A 4 -1.78 8.43 9.62
C GLY A 4 -2.29 8.63 8.21
N ILE A 5 -2.18 9.82 7.69
CA ILE A 5 -2.60 10.07 6.34
C ILE A 5 -1.42 9.86 5.41
N PRO A 6 -1.54 9.00 4.41
CA PRO A 6 -0.43 8.78 3.50
C PRO A 6 -0.12 10.05 2.71
N VAL A 7 1.16 10.34 2.55
CA VAL A 7 1.55 11.49 1.79
C VAL A 7 1.59 11.18 0.30
N THR A 8 1.65 9.93 -0.07
CA THR A 8 1.72 9.53 -1.47
C THR A 8 0.85 8.31 -1.67
N SER A 9 0.19 8.24 -2.78
CA SER A 9 -0.67 7.12 -3.09
C SER A 9 -0.40 6.68 -4.52
N PHE A 10 -0.22 5.39 -4.74
CA PHE A 10 0.05 4.84 -6.05
C PHE A 10 -0.96 3.77 -6.38
N ALA A 11 -1.33 3.69 -7.63
CA ALA A 11 -2.15 2.59 -8.10
C ALA A 11 -1.24 1.49 -8.62
N VAL A 12 -1.51 0.26 -8.23
CA VAL A 12 -0.69 -0.88 -8.63
C VAL A 12 -1.60 -1.91 -9.28
N GLN A 13 -1.01 -2.79 -10.07
CA GLN A 13 -1.79 -3.82 -10.74
C GLN A 13 -1.82 -5.11 -9.95
N ASP A 14 -0.84 -5.35 -9.11
CA ASP A 14 -0.78 -6.59 -8.36
C ASP A 14 -0.23 -6.24 -6.98
N ILE A 15 -1.13 -5.91 -6.08
CA ILE A 15 -0.73 -5.44 -4.76
C ILE A 15 -0.08 -6.56 -3.96
N ASP A 16 -0.48 -7.80 -4.20
CA ASP A 16 0.13 -8.91 -3.47
C ASP A 16 1.59 -9.07 -3.85
N ALA A 17 1.90 -8.95 -5.13
CA ALA A 17 3.28 -9.06 -5.56
C ALA A 17 4.10 -7.90 -5.04
N ASP A 18 3.54 -6.70 -5.05
CA ASP A 18 4.25 -5.55 -4.54
C ASP A 18 4.45 -5.67 -3.04
N TYR A 19 3.47 -6.18 -2.33
CA TYR A 19 3.58 -6.36 -0.88
C TYR A 19 4.72 -7.32 -0.57
N GLU A 20 4.79 -8.44 -1.27
CA GLU A 20 5.84 -9.40 -1.02
C GLU A 20 7.21 -8.84 -1.37
N ARG A 21 7.30 -8.15 -2.48
CA ARG A 21 8.56 -7.61 -2.91
C ARG A 21 9.06 -6.56 -1.92
N LEU A 22 8.18 -5.69 -1.46
CA LEU A 22 8.58 -4.64 -0.55
C LEU A 22 8.95 -5.23 0.82
N LYS A 23 8.27 -6.26 1.25
CA LYS A 23 8.64 -6.90 2.48
C LYS A 23 10.04 -7.50 2.41
N GLN A 24 10.37 -8.06 1.27
CA GLN A 24 11.70 -8.63 1.11
C GLN A 24 12.78 -7.58 1.12
N HIS A 25 12.42 -6.35 0.79
CA HIS A 25 13.38 -5.26 0.82
C HIS A 25 13.44 -4.60 2.20
N GLY A 26 12.76 -5.15 3.18
CA GLY A 26 12.83 -4.60 4.53
C GLY A 26 11.84 -3.52 4.83
N VAL A 27 10.84 -3.34 3.99
CA VAL A 27 9.84 -2.31 4.20
C VAL A 27 8.87 -2.78 5.27
N THR A 28 8.48 -1.88 6.16
CA THR A 28 7.53 -2.19 7.21
C THR A 28 6.16 -1.70 6.81
N PHE A 29 5.20 -2.61 6.73
CA PHE A 29 3.84 -2.23 6.39
C PHE A 29 3.07 -1.92 7.65
N THR A 30 2.47 -0.74 7.69
CA THR A 30 1.62 -0.35 8.81
C THR A 30 0.21 -0.87 8.60
N GLN A 31 -0.15 -1.19 7.36
CA GLN A 31 -1.44 -1.80 7.06
C GLN A 31 -1.22 -2.82 5.98
N GLU A 32 -1.55 -4.06 6.25
CA GLU A 32 -1.43 -5.11 5.27
C GLU A 32 -2.47 -4.93 4.18
N PRO A 33 -2.32 -5.57 3.04
CA PRO A 33 -3.31 -5.44 1.98
C PRO A 33 -4.69 -5.86 2.46
N VAL A 34 -5.62 -4.95 2.36
CA VAL A 34 -6.98 -5.18 2.83
C VAL A 34 -7.94 -4.84 1.72
N SER A 35 -8.87 -5.73 1.47
CA SER A 35 -9.87 -5.51 0.45
C SER A 35 -10.92 -4.57 0.99
N MET A 36 -11.12 -3.46 0.34
CA MET A 36 -12.10 -2.50 0.76
C MET A 36 -13.10 -2.32 -0.36
N GLY A 37 -13.93 -3.30 -0.56
CA GLY A 37 -14.91 -3.27 -1.63
C GLY A 37 -14.21 -3.44 -2.96
N PRO A 38 -14.32 -2.48 -3.86
CA PRO A 38 -13.73 -2.62 -5.18
C PRO A 38 -12.25 -2.35 -5.25
N VAL A 39 -11.60 -2.10 -4.13
CA VAL A 39 -10.19 -1.79 -4.16
C VAL A 39 -9.50 -2.45 -2.98
N THR A 40 -8.27 -2.86 -3.18
CA THR A 40 -7.43 -3.40 -2.12
C THR A 40 -6.33 -2.39 -1.87
N THR A 41 -6.11 -2.04 -0.62
CA THR A 41 -5.11 -1.03 -0.28
C THR A 41 -4.15 -1.56 0.77
N ALA A 42 -2.96 -1.02 0.77
CA ALA A 42 -1.96 -1.31 1.79
C ALA A 42 -1.16 -0.04 2.03
N VAL A 43 -0.63 0.11 3.22
CA VAL A 43 0.13 1.29 3.60
C VAL A 43 1.43 0.84 4.21
N PHE A 44 2.52 1.43 3.79
CA PHE A 44 3.81 1.11 4.36
C PHE A 44 4.58 2.38 4.69
N ASP A 45 5.57 2.22 5.54
CA ASP A 45 6.35 3.33 6.03
C ASP A 45 7.61 3.41 5.21
N ASP A 46 7.80 4.53 4.54
CA ASP A 46 9.02 4.81 3.86
C ASP A 46 10.09 5.02 4.91
N THR A 47 11.28 4.68 4.68
CA THR A 47 12.33 4.78 5.69
C THR A 47 12.57 6.21 6.12
N CYS A 48 12.02 7.17 5.42
CA CYS A 48 12.15 8.56 5.80
C CYS A 48 11.00 9.04 6.67
N GLY A 49 10.15 8.15 7.10
CA GLY A 49 9.06 8.53 7.96
C GLY A 49 7.79 8.94 7.26
N ASN A 50 7.71 8.73 5.97
CA ASN A 50 6.51 9.05 5.22
C ASN A 50 5.66 7.79 5.05
N LEU A 51 4.36 7.98 5.00
CA LEU A 51 3.48 6.86 4.75
C LEU A 51 3.12 6.84 3.27
N ILE A 52 3.17 5.69 2.68
CA ILE A 52 2.86 5.51 1.27
C ILE A 52 1.77 4.47 1.15
N GLN A 53 0.74 4.79 0.39
CA GLN A 53 -0.37 3.88 0.19
C GLN A 53 -0.32 3.34 -1.22
N ILE A 54 -0.49 2.04 -1.37
CA ILE A 54 -0.64 1.44 -2.68
C ILE A 54 -2.05 0.88 -2.75
N ALA A 55 -2.66 0.97 -3.90
CA ALA A 55 -4.03 0.54 -4.08
C ALA A 55 -4.16 -0.20 -5.40
N GLN A 56 -4.86 -1.32 -5.37
CA GLN A 56 -5.11 -2.09 -6.57
C GLN A 56 -6.60 -2.04 -6.83
N PRO A 57 -7.05 -1.36 -7.86
CA PRO A 57 -8.47 -1.33 -8.18
C PRO A 57 -8.90 -2.67 -8.74
N MET A 58 -10.16 -3.03 -8.46
CA MET A 58 -10.66 -4.23 -9.01
C MET A 58 -10.94 -4.06 -10.45
N HIS A 59 -10.22 -4.75 -11.32
CA HIS A 59 -10.42 -4.60 -12.68
C HIS A 59 -11.05 -5.76 -13.18
N ARG A 60 -12.01 -5.69 -13.96
CA ARG A 60 -12.60 -6.76 -14.51
C ARG A 60 -12.81 -6.54 -15.82
N HIS A 61 -12.66 -7.16 -16.66
CA HIS A 61 -13.03 -6.96 -18.01
C HIS A 61 -13.39 -8.07 -18.60
#